data_273246c298253d15575e0ce7a0651d77
#
_entry.id   273246c298253d15575e0ce7a0651d77
#
_cell.length_a   1.000
_cell.length_b   1.000
_cell.length_c   1.000
_cell.angle_alpha   90.00
_cell.angle_beta   90.00
_cell.angle_gamma   90.00
#
_symmetry.space_group_name_H-M   'P 1'
#
loop_
_entity.id
_entity.type
_entity.pdbx_description
1 polymer ?
#
loop_
_entity_poly.entity_id
_entity_poly.type
_entity_poly.pdbx_seq_one_letter_code
_entity_poly.pdbx_strand_id
1 'polypeptide(L)'
;DALKLLHPYMPFITEEIFCNIQDEEESIMISSWPVYDEANNFAAEEKAIETIKEAVRNIRNLRADMNVAPSRKALVYVVTASEDVKNIFNNSLGFFGTLAYASEVKVQADKAGIPDDAVSTVIPDAVIYIPFAELVDIDKEIERLKKEEGRLQGEIKRCNGMLNNERFTSKAPKAKIDEEKAKLVKYTQMLEQVTERLATLSK
;
A
#
# COMPACT_ATOMS: atom_id res chain seq x y z
N ASP A 1 24.87 -18.11 -14.29
CA ASP A 1 25.51 -18.00 -12.97
C ASP A 1 24.52 -18.16 -11.81
N ALA A 2 23.38 -17.45 -11.78
CA ALA A 2 22.43 -17.51 -10.67
C ALA A 2 21.96 -18.95 -10.36
N LEU A 3 21.63 -19.74 -11.37
CA LEU A 3 21.25 -21.15 -11.18
C LEU A 3 22.38 -22.00 -10.62
N LYS A 4 23.61 -21.76 -11.06
CA LYS A 4 24.80 -22.45 -10.55
C LYS A 4 25.03 -22.16 -9.06
N LEU A 5 24.87 -20.90 -8.64
CA LEU A 5 24.98 -20.49 -7.23
C LEU A 5 23.84 -21.06 -6.36
N LEU A 6 22.65 -21.22 -6.90
CA LEU A 6 21.49 -21.80 -6.20
C LEU A 6 21.51 -23.33 -6.15
N HIS A 7 22.22 -23.96 -7.07
CA HIS A 7 22.17 -25.42 -7.25
C HIS A 7 22.47 -26.23 -5.98
N PRO A 8 23.43 -25.86 -5.11
CA PRO A 8 23.69 -26.57 -3.85
C PRO A 8 22.49 -26.64 -2.90
N TYR A 9 21.57 -25.68 -2.99
CA TYR A 9 20.38 -25.57 -2.13
C TYR A 9 19.13 -26.15 -2.79
N MET A 10 19.05 -26.09 -4.11
CA MET A 10 17.84 -26.45 -4.88
C MET A 10 18.21 -27.25 -6.15
N PRO A 11 18.83 -28.45 -6.01
CA PRO A 11 19.47 -29.15 -7.13
C PRO A 11 18.50 -29.51 -8.25
N PHE A 12 17.30 -30.00 -7.92
CA PHE A 12 16.38 -30.49 -8.93
C PHE A 12 15.79 -29.40 -9.81
N ILE A 13 15.32 -28.32 -9.21
CA ILE A 13 14.69 -27.21 -9.95
C ILE A 13 15.69 -26.43 -10.76
N THR A 14 16.90 -26.22 -10.24
CA THR A 14 17.96 -25.51 -10.96
C THR A 14 18.50 -26.31 -12.13
N GLU A 15 18.59 -27.65 -12.01
CA GLU A 15 18.92 -28.54 -13.12
C GLU A 15 17.87 -28.45 -14.22
N GLU A 16 16.62 -28.61 -13.87
CA GLU A 16 15.50 -28.55 -14.82
C GLU A 16 15.46 -27.21 -15.59
N ILE A 17 15.59 -26.09 -14.87
CA ILE A 17 15.63 -24.78 -15.52
C ILE A 17 16.88 -24.64 -16.39
N PHE A 18 18.04 -25.05 -15.90
CA PHE A 18 19.31 -24.93 -16.61
C PHE A 18 19.26 -25.65 -17.95
N CYS A 19 18.83 -26.91 -17.96
CA CYS A 19 18.70 -27.71 -19.18
C CYS A 19 17.68 -27.18 -20.18
N ASN A 20 16.68 -26.38 -19.70
CA ASN A 20 15.66 -25.81 -20.60
C ASN A 20 16.05 -24.43 -21.18
N ILE A 21 17.06 -23.73 -20.63
CA ILE A 21 17.45 -22.39 -21.10
C ILE A 21 18.73 -22.36 -21.92
N GLN A 22 19.43 -23.47 -22.01
CA GLN A 22 20.65 -23.63 -22.81
C GLN A 22 20.77 -25.08 -23.34
N ASP A 23 21.51 -25.27 -24.43
CA ASP A 23 21.71 -26.56 -25.13
C ASP A 23 23.19 -26.95 -25.18
N GLU A 24 24.10 -26.22 -24.55
CA GLU A 24 25.55 -26.41 -24.67
C GLU A 24 26.10 -27.43 -23.68
N GLU A 25 25.50 -27.58 -22.50
CA GLU A 25 25.93 -28.47 -21.44
C GLU A 25 24.81 -29.43 -21.03
N GLU A 26 25.13 -30.72 -20.84
CA GLU A 26 24.14 -31.74 -20.48
C GLU A 26 23.56 -31.56 -19.07
N SER A 27 24.32 -30.95 -18.17
CA SER A 27 23.93 -30.79 -16.75
C SER A 27 24.65 -29.61 -16.12
N ILE A 28 23.95 -28.94 -15.21
CA ILE A 28 24.55 -27.90 -14.37
C ILE A 28 25.67 -28.46 -13.46
N MET A 29 25.59 -29.76 -13.12
CA MET A 29 26.55 -30.44 -12.26
C MET A 29 27.96 -30.52 -12.86
N ILE A 30 28.08 -30.57 -14.18
CA ILE A 30 29.37 -30.62 -14.88
C ILE A 30 29.83 -29.25 -15.38
N SER A 31 29.00 -28.24 -15.23
CA SER A 31 29.32 -26.89 -15.64
C SER A 31 30.37 -26.24 -14.74
N SER A 32 31.17 -25.33 -15.29
CA SER A 32 32.14 -24.58 -14.51
C SER A 32 31.49 -23.68 -13.49
N TRP A 33 32.07 -23.59 -12.29
CA TRP A 33 31.58 -22.69 -11.25
C TRP A 33 31.78 -21.23 -11.65
N PRO A 34 30.81 -20.33 -11.32
CA PRO A 34 30.94 -18.91 -11.61
C PRO A 34 32.19 -18.29 -10.99
N VAL A 35 32.88 -17.51 -11.78
CA VAL A 35 34.04 -16.75 -11.34
C VAL A 35 33.70 -15.28 -11.33
N TYR A 36 34.16 -14.57 -10.31
CA TYR A 36 33.96 -13.12 -10.24
C TYR A 36 34.62 -12.41 -11.43
N ASP A 37 33.89 -11.54 -12.06
CA ASP A 37 34.34 -10.69 -13.16
C ASP A 37 33.92 -9.24 -12.87
N GLU A 38 34.92 -8.35 -12.76
CA GLU A 38 34.70 -6.92 -12.50
C GLU A 38 33.82 -6.26 -13.59
N ALA A 39 33.89 -6.73 -14.83
CA ALA A 39 33.07 -6.24 -15.93
C ALA A 39 31.56 -6.45 -15.70
N ASN A 40 31.18 -7.35 -14.81
CA ASN A 40 29.80 -7.63 -14.41
C ASN A 40 29.37 -6.84 -13.16
N ASN A 41 30.13 -5.84 -12.74
CA ASN A 41 29.76 -4.97 -11.64
C ASN A 41 28.99 -3.75 -12.14
N PHE A 42 27.68 -3.76 -11.96
CA PHE A 42 26.73 -2.74 -12.45
C PHE A 42 26.23 -1.86 -11.31
N ALA A 43 27.14 -1.21 -10.56
CA ALA A 43 26.80 -0.45 -9.37
C ALA A 43 25.80 0.69 -9.60
N ALA A 44 25.80 1.32 -10.78
CA ALA A 44 24.85 2.37 -11.14
C ALA A 44 23.44 1.81 -11.38
N GLU A 45 23.35 0.69 -12.09
CA GLU A 45 22.12 -0.02 -12.37
C GLU A 45 21.52 -0.64 -11.10
N GLU A 46 22.37 -1.17 -10.21
CA GLU A 46 21.97 -1.66 -8.90
C GLU A 46 21.30 -0.55 -8.09
N LYS A 47 21.93 0.63 -8.00
CA LYS A 47 21.37 1.79 -7.31
C LYS A 47 20.05 2.23 -7.95
N ALA A 48 19.95 2.21 -9.26
CA ALA A 48 18.72 2.54 -9.97
C ALA A 48 17.58 1.56 -9.63
N ILE A 49 17.86 0.26 -9.64
CA ILE A 49 16.89 -0.78 -9.26
C ILE A 49 16.49 -0.67 -7.79
N GLU A 50 17.41 -0.38 -6.87
CA GLU A 50 17.05 -0.16 -5.46
C GLU A 50 16.10 1.03 -5.30
N THR A 51 16.31 2.13 -6.02
CA THR A 51 15.39 3.29 -6.04
C THR A 51 14.00 2.88 -6.50
N ILE A 52 13.89 2.08 -7.55
CA ILE A 52 12.60 1.58 -8.06
C ILE A 52 11.92 0.65 -7.04
N LYS A 53 12.67 -0.26 -6.43
CA LYS A 53 12.18 -1.19 -5.40
C LYS A 53 11.62 -0.41 -4.20
N GLU A 54 12.31 0.63 -3.77
CA GLU A 54 11.87 1.48 -2.67
C GLU A 54 10.57 2.23 -3.04
N ALA A 55 10.50 2.80 -4.24
CA ALA A 55 9.30 3.45 -4.74
C ALA A 55 8.09 2.49 -4.79
N VAL A 56 8.27 1.30 -5.36
CA VAL A 56 7.21 0.27 -5.42
C VAL A 56 6.77 -0.15 -4.03
N ARG A 57 7.71 -0.35 -3.10
CA ARG A 57 7.42 -0.71 -1.70
C ARG A 57 6.58 0.37 -1.03
N ASN A 58 6.99 1.63 -1.16
CA ASN A 58 6.28 2.75 -0.55
C ASN A 58 4.87 2.94 -1.12
N ILE A 59 4.69 2.80 -2.46
CA ILE A 59 3.37 2.82 -3.09
C ILE A 59 2.49 1.68 -2.56
N ARG A 60 3.04 0.46 -2.42
CA ARG A 60 2.29 -0.68 -1.89
C ARG A 60 1.89 -0.49 -0.43
N ASN A 61 2.77 0.05 0.41
CA ASN A 61 2.48 0.35 1.81
C ASN A 61 1.34 1.37 1.90
N LEU A 62 1.44 2.49 1.18
CA LEU A 62 0.42 3.52 1.13
C LEU A 62 -0.95 2.96 0.69
N ARG A 63 -0.97 2.09 -0.32
CA ARG A 63 -2.18 1.41 -0.77
C ARG A 63 -2.74 0.45 0.28
N ALA A 64 -1.87 -0.28 0.99
CA ALA A 64 -2.27 -1.20 2.05
C ALA A 64 -2.87 -0.45 3.25
N ASP A 65 -2.26 0.66 3.67
CA ASP A 65 -2.75 1.50 4.76
C ASP A 65 -4.14 2.07 4.46
N MET A 66 -4.43 2.30 3.18
CA MET A 66 -5.72 2.77 2.70
C MET A 66 -6.69 1.65 2.31
N ASN A 67 -6.32 0.38 2.50
CA ASN A 67 -7.11 -0.79 2.11
C ASN A 67 -7.53 -0.82 0.62
N VAL A 68 -6.68 -0.35 -0.27
CA VAL A 68 -6.94 -0.30 -1.72
C VAL A 68 -6.80 -1.68 -2.34
N ALA A 69 -7.84 -2.16 -3.03
CA ALA A 69 -7.80 -3.45 -3.71
C ALA A 69 -6.71 -3.48 -4.79
N PRO A 70 -5.98 -4.61 -4.98
CA PRO A 70 -4.95 -4.75 -6.02
C PRO A 70 -5.46 -4.51 -7.45
N SER A 71 -6.74 -4.84 -7.70
CA SER A 71 -7.38 -4.64 -9.01
C SER A 71 -7.58 -3.16 -9.39
N ARG A 72 -7.58 -2.25 -8.40
CA ARG A 72 -7.75 -0.83 -8.63
C ARG A 72 -6.40 -0.21 -9.01
N LYS A 73 -6.26 0.18 -10.26
CA LYS A 73 -5.08 0.90 -10.74
C LYS A 73 -5.24 2.40 -10.45
N ALA A 74 -4.12 3.07 -10.17
CA ALA A 74 -4.11 4.50 -9.85
C ALA A 74 -3.02 5.24 -10.63
N LEU A 75 -3.28 6.50 -10.96
CA LEU A 75 -2.28 7.40 -11.51
C LEU A 75 -1.25 7.76 -10.45
N VAL A 76 0.02 7.63 -10.78
CA VAL A 76 1.15 7.93 -9.89
C VAL A 76 1.93 9.11 -10.45
N TYR A 77 2.11 10.13 -9.63
CA TYR A 77 3.00 11.25 -9.94
C TYR A 77 4.31 11.08 -9.18
N VAL A 78 5.43 11.24 -9.88
CA VAL A 78 6.77 11.27 -9.29
C VAL A 78 7.32 12.68 -9.47
N VAL A 79 7.51 13.39 -8.38
CA VAL A 79 8.06 14.75 -8.38
C VAL A 79 9.50 14.69 -7.93
N THR A 80 10.42 15.09 -8.81
CA THR A 80 11.85 15.14 -8.52
C THR A 80 12.54 16.26 -9.31
N ALA A 81 13.51 16.89 -8.67
CA ALA A 81 14.39 17.87 -9.33
C ALA A 81 15.62 17.21 -9.97
N SER A 82 15.91 15.94 -9.64
CA SER A 82 17.06 15.19 -10.14
C SER A 82 16.78 14.62 -11.52
N GLU A 83 17.59 14.98 -12.51
CA GLU A 83 17.49 14.42 -13.87
C GLU A 83 17.84 12.92 -13.89
N ASP A 84 18.77 12.48 -13.04
CA ASP A 84 19.13 11.06 -12.94
C ASP A 84 17.93 10.24 -12.46
N VAL A 85 17.24 10.70 -11.42
CA VAL A 85 16.03 10.05 -10.91
C VAL A 85 14.91 10.07 -11.93
N LYS A 86 14.71 11.17 -12.67
CA LYS A 86 13.75 11.22 -13.78
C LYS A 86 14.04 10.14 -14.83
N ASN A 87 15.30 10.02 -15.23
CA ASN A 87 15.72 9.02 -16.21
C ASN A 87 15.48 7.58 -15.70
N ILE A 88 15.79 7.30 -14.43
CA ILE A 88 15.52 6.01 -13.80
C ILE A 88 14.03 5.68 -13.90
N PHE A 89 13.15 6.59 -13.50
CA PHE A 89 11.70 6.37 -13.53
C PHE A 89 11.17 6.22 -14.95
N ASN A 90 11.57 7.08 -15.88
CA ASN A 90 11.14 7.05 -17.29
C ASN A 90 11.54 5.74 -17.98
N ASN A 91 12.72 5.21 -17.68
CA ASN A 91 13.18 3.93 -18.23
C ASN A 91 12.54 2.70 -17.56
N SER A 92 11.78 2.90 -16.49
CA SER A 92 11.28 1.83 -15.62
C SER A 92 9.75 1.81 -15.49
N LEU A 93 9.03 2.56 -16.31
CA LEU A 93 7.56 2.71 -16.23
C LEU A 93 6.82 1.37 -16.20
N GLY A 94 7.29 0.38 -16.94
CA GLY A 94 6.68 -0.96 -17.00
C GLY A 94 6.61 -1.68 -15.65
N PHE A 95 7.59 -1.46 -14.76
CA PHE A 95 7.58 -2.06 -13.43
C PHE A 95 6.44 -1.52 -12.56
N PHE A 96 6.12 -0.25 -12.68
CA PHE A 96 5.06 0.37 -11.86
C PHE A 96 3.67 -0.12 -12.24
N GLY A 97 3.42 -0.38 -13.52
CA GLY A 97 2.16 -0.95 -14.00
C GLY A 97 1.86 -2.32 -13.39
N THR A 98 2.89 -3.17 -13.31
CA THR A 98 2.78 -4.54 -12.82
C THR A 98 2.94 -4.64 -11.30
N LEU A 99 3.97 -3.98 -10.76
CA LEU A 99 4.37 -4.17 -9.35
C LEU A 99 3.71 -3.20 -8.39
N ALA A 100 3.34 -1.99 -8.83
CA ALA A 100 2.72 -0.95 -8.01
C ALA A 100 1.24 -0.73 -8.34
N TYR A 101 0.69 -1.48 -9.31
CA TYR A 101 -0.68 -1.31 -9.80
C TYR A 101 -0.96 0.12 -10.29
N ALA A 102 0.03 0.76 -10.93
CA ALA A 102 -0.16 2.06 -11.55
C ALA A 102 -0.93 1.93 -12.87
N SER A 103 -1.87 2.84 -13.14
CA SER A 103 -2.50 2.97 -14.47
C SER A 103 -1.57 3.72 -15.41
N GLU A 104 -0.92 4.76 -14.89
CA GLU A 104 0.04 5.61 -15.57
C GLU A 104 1.03 6.16 -14.54
N VAL A 105 2.25 6.48 -14.94
CA VAL A 105 3.24 7.17 -14.11
C VAL A 105 3.66 8.46 -14.81
N LYS A 106 3.50 9.60 -14.14
CA LYS A 106 3.92 10.92 -14.61
C LYS A 106 5.10 11.42 -13.82
N VAL A 107 6.23 11.62 -14.49
CA VAL A 107 7.46 12.13 -13.87
C VAL A 107 7.59 13.61 -14.20
N GLN A 108 7.67 14.46 -13.16
CA GLN A 108 7.70 15.91 -13.32
C GLN A 108 8.60 16.59 -12.29
N ALA A 109 8.94 17.86 -12.51
CA ALA A 109 9.85 18.60 -11.65
C ALA A 109 9.15 19.28 -10.46
N ASP A 110 7.87 19.54 -10.57
CA ASP A 110 7.07 20.27 -9.58
C ASP A 110 5.72 19.61 -9.35
N LYS A 111 4.88 20.21 -8.49
CA LYS A 111 3.54 19.72 -8.17
C LYS A 111 2.44 20.18 -9.13
N ALA A 112 2.78 20.74 -10.28
CA ALA A 112 1.77 21.26 -11.20
C ALA A 112 0.80 20.15 -11.66
N GLY A 113 -0.49 20.41 -11.55
CA GLY A 113 -1.53 19.48 -11.97
C GLY A 113 -1.78 18.28 -11.03
N ILE A 114 -1.12 18.24 -9.87
CA ILE A 114 -1.41 17.24 -8.82
C ILE A 114 -2.54 17.78 -7.93
N PRO A 115 -3.62 17.03 -7.71
CA PRO A 115 -4.69 17.44 -6.80
C PRO A 115 -4.18 17.69 -5.37
N ASP A 116 -4.78 18.66 -4.67
CA ASP A 116 -4.38 19.01 -3.29
C ASP A 116 -4.67 17.89 -2.28
N ASP A 117 -5.63 17.02 -2.58
CA ASP A 117 -6.00 15.85 -1.79
C ASP A 117 -5.12 14.63 -2.05
N ALA A 118 -4.12 14.74 -2.94
CA ALA A 118 -3.24 13.62 -3.26
C ALA A 118 -2.44 13.18 -2.04
N VAL A 119 -2.46 11.88 -1.79
CA VAL A 119 -1.65 11.26 -0.73
C VAL A 119 -0.21 11.14 -1.22
N SER A 120 0.74 11.45 -0.35
CA SER A 120 2.16 11.44 -0.71
C SER A 120 2.99 10.47 0.11
N THR A 121 4.06 9.97 -0.49
CA THR A 121 5.13 9.25 0.18
C THR A 121 6.48 9.74 -0.32
N VAL A 122 7.46 9.78 0.56
CA VAL A 122 8.79 10.32 0.27
C VAL A 122 9.77 9.17 0.06
N ILE A 123 10.57 9.28 -0.97
CA ILE A 123 11.72 8.42 -1.24
C ILE A 123 12.97 9.30 -1.40
N PRO A 124 14.19 8.77 -1.40
CA PRO A 124 15.37 9.55 -1.67
C PRO A 124 15.26 10.29 -3.01
N ASP A 125 15.50 11.60 -2.98
CA ASP A 125 15.50 12.50 -4.13
C ASP A 125 14.17 12.62 -4.92
N ALA A 126 13.04 12.09 -4.39
CA ALA A 126 11.74 12.24 -5.01
C ALA A 126 10.57 12.16 -4.01
N VAL A 127 9.43 12.72 -4.42
CA VAL A 127 8.16 12.56 -3.70
C VAL A 127 7.14 11.97 -4.66
N ILE A 128 6.48 10.92 -4.22
CA ILE A 128 5.45 10.22 -4.98
C ILE A 128 4.09 10.69 -4.49
N TYR A 129 3.19 11.04 -5.41
CA TYR A 129 1.81 11.45 -5.12
C TYR A 129 0.84 10.53 -5.85
N ILE A 130 -0.24 10.19 -5.19
CA ILE A 130 -1.35 9.42 -5.76
C ILE A 130 -2.65 10.16 -5.40
N PRO A 131 -3.48 10.55 -6.39
CA PRO A 131 -4.76 11.19 -6.14
C PRO A 131 -5.64 10.33 -5.24
N PHE A 132 -6.22 10.92 -4.21
CA PHE A 132 -7.06 10.19 -3.25
C PHE A 132 -8.27 9.55 -3.93
N ALA A 133 -8.91 10.25 -4.86
CA ALA A 133 -10.06 9.76 -5.63
C ALA A 133 -9.76 8.48 -6.42
N GLU A 134 -8.49 8.25 -6.79
CA GLU A 134 -8.10 7.03 -7.49
C GLU A 134 -7.80 5.85 -6.56
N LEU A 135 -7.46 6.12 -5.31
CA LEU A 135 -7.20 5.09 -4.31
C LEU A 135 -8.50 4.57 -3.69
N VAL A 136 -9.47 5.42 -3.45
CA VAL A 136 -10.71 5.08 -2.75
C VAL A 136 -11.89 5.15 -3.71
N ASP A 137 -12.74 4.13 -3.67
CA ASP A 137 -14.07 4.18 -4.29
C ASP A 137 -14.95 5.02 -3.36
N ILE A 138 -15.03 6.31 -3.65
CA ILE A 138 -15.70 7.29 -2.78
C ILE A 138 -17.14 6.87 -2.52
N ASP A 139 -17.85 6.37 -3.51
CA ASP A 139 -19.25 5.96 -3.36
C ASP A 139 -19.38 4.75 -2.42
N LYS A 140 -18.52 3.75 -2.57
CA LYS A 140 -18.51 2.58 -1.67
C LYS A 140 -18.05 2.94 -0.27
N GLU A 141 -17.07 3.83 -0.14
CA GLU A 141 -16.61 4.28 1.19
C GLU A 141 -17.71 5.10 1.89
N ILE A 142 -18.40 5.97 1.17
CA ILE A 142 -19.58 6.69 1.68
C ILE A 142 -20.67 5.69 2.11
N GLU A 143 -20.97 4.68 1.32
CA GLU A 143 -21.94 3.65 1.69
C GLU A 143 -21.52 2.88 2.95
N ARG A 144 -20.25 2.51 3.04
CA ARG A 144 -19.69 1.85 4.23
C ARG A 144 -19.77 2.72 5.47
N LEU A 145 -19.39 4.00 5.35
CA LEU A 145 -19.44 4.96 6.46
C LEU A 145 -20.88 5.24 6.90
N LYS A 146 -21.83 5.33 5.98
CA LYS A 146 -23.27 5.47 6.31
C LYS A 146 -23.83 4.27 7.05
N LYS A 147 -23.40 3.06 6.70
CA LYS A 147 -23.78 1.84 7.44
C LYS A 147 -23.21 1.85 8.86
N GLU A 148 -21.94 2.26 8.99
CA GLU A 148 -21.29 2.37 10.29
C GLU A 148 -21.89 3.47 11.16
N GLU A 149 -22.24 4.62 10.58
CA GLU A 149 -22.99 5.69 11.23
C GLU A 149 -24.30 5.17 11.82
N GLY A 150 -25.12 4.48 11.01
CA GLY A 150 -26.39 3.89 11.44
C GLY A 150 -26.20 2.85 12.57
N ARG A 151 -25.15 2.04 12.51
CA ARG A 151 -24.79 1.09 13.57
C ARG A 151 -24.45 1.81 14.87
N LEU A 152 -23.58 2.82 14.81
CA LEU A 152 -23.16 3.60 15.99
C LEU A 152 -24.30 4.36 16.61
N GLN A 153 -25.19 4.97 15.81
CA GLN A 153 -26.41 5.61 16.29
C GLN A 153 -27.32 4.63 17.02
N GLY A 154 -27.46 3.40 16.50
CA GLY A 154 -28.21 2.31 17.15
C GLY A 154 -27.61 1.92 18.52
N GLU A 155 -26.29 1.79 18.61
CA GLU A 155 -25.59 1.46 19.87
C GLU A 155 -25.69 2.60 20.89
N ILE A 156 -25.56 3.86 20.47
CA ILE A 156 -25.74 5.04 21.32
C ILE A 156 -27.20 5.08 21.86
N LYS A 157 -28.18 4.85 21.00
CA LYS A 157 -29.59 4.78 21.42
C LYS A 157 -29.84 3.67 22.43
N ARG A 158 -29.23 2.50 22.21
CA ARG A 158 -29.29 1.36 23.14
C ARG A 158 -28.67 1.69 24.51
N CYS A 159 -27.45 2.24 24.52
CA CYS A 159 -26.77 2.64 25.77
C CYS A 159 -27.58 3.69 26.53
N ASN A 160 -28.08 4.72 25.84
CA ASN A 160 -28.92 5.74 26.44
C ASN A 160 -30.23 5.16 26.98
N GLY A 161 -30.88 4.25 26.26
CA GLY A 161 -32.06 3.56 26.74
C GLY A 161 -31.83 2.74 28.01
N MET A 162 -30.67 2.07 28.11
CA MET A 162 -30.27 1.34 29.33
C MET A 162 -29.98 2.28 30.49
N LEU A 163 -29.22 3.34 30.25
CA LEU A 163 -28.84 4.31 31.30
C LEU A 163 -30.02 5.15 31.80
N ASN A 164 -31.04 5.37 30.98
CA ASN A 164 -32.28 6.08 31.34
C ASN A 164 -33.34 5.16 31.98
N ASN A 165 -33.11 3.84 32.02
CA ASN A 165 -34.03 2.91 32.62
C ASN A 165 -33.80 2.80 34.13
N GLU A 166 -34.69 3.37 34.94
CA GLU A 166 -34.61 3.33 36.43
C GLU A 166 -34.51 1.91 37.00
N ARG A 167 -35.13 0.91 36.36
CA ARG A 167 -35.02 -0.48 36.80
C ARG A 167 -33.62 -1.06 36.61
N PHE A 168 -32.94 -0.60 35.58
CA PHE A 168 -31.55 -1.00 35.33
C PHE A 168 -30.60 -0.26 36.28
N THR A 169 -30.70 1.08 36.35
CA THR A 169 -29.78 1.92 37.13
C THR A 169 -29.89 1.70 38.64
N SER A 170 -31.08 1.26 39.15
CA SER A 170 -31.28 0.95 40.57
C SER A 170 -30.84 -0.46 40.99
N LYS A 171 -30.81 -1.44 40.06
CA LYS A 171 -30.54 -2.84 40.37
C LYS A 171 -29.20 -3.35 39.83
N ALA A 172 -28.62 -2.72 38.83
CA ALA A 172 -27.36 -3.14 38.21
C ALA A 172 -26.18 -2.78 39.11
N PRO A 173 -25.14 -3.64 39.16
CA PRO A 173 -23.87 -3.32 39.81
C PRO A 173 -23.25 -2.03 39.21
N LYS A 174 -22.63 -1.19 40.04
CA LYS A 174 -21.97 0.06 39.60
C LYS A 174 -21.02 -0.19 38.43
N ALA A 175 -20.25 -1.27 38.48
CA ALA A 175 -19.31 -1.64 37.41
C ALA A 175 -19.98 -1.76 36.02
N LYS A 176 -21.23 -2.31 35.95
CA LYS A 176 -21.96 -2.40 34.67
C LYS A 176 -22.49 -1.06 34.18
N ILE A 177 -22.90 -0.20 35.10
CA ILE A 177 -23.35 1.16 34.77
C ILE A 177 -22.17 1.98 34.21
N ASP A 178 -21.00 1.88 34.85
CA ASP A 178 -19.79 2.56 34.41
C ASP A 178 -19.27 2.01 33.06
N GLU A 179 -19.39 0.70 32.85
CA GLU A 179 -19.09 0.07 31.55
C GLU A 179 -20.00 0.62 30.42
N GLU A 180 -21.30 0.72 30.64
CA GLU A 180 -22.22 1.25 29.62
C GLU A 180 -22.00 2.75 29.39
N LYS A 181 -21.64 3.53 30.40
CA LYS A 181 -21.20 4.93 30.24
C LYS A 181 -19.92 5.05 29.40
N ALA A 182 -18.92 4.21 29.67
CA ALA A 182 -17.68 4.19 28.89
C ALA A 182 -17.94 3.80 27.43
N LYS A 183 -18.83 2.84 27.16
CA LYS A 183 -19.26 2.47 25.80
C LYS A 183 -19.97 3.64 25.12
N LEU A 184 -20.85 4.34 25.80
CA LEU A 184 -21.53 5.51 25.26
C LEU A 184 -20.53 6.59 24.80
N VAL A 185 -19.57 6.94 25.64
CA VAL A 185 -18.53 7.93 25.30
C VAL A 185 -17.72 7.43 24.09
N LYS A 186 -17.30 6.18 24.09
CA LYS A 186 -16.55 5.60 22.96
C LYS A 186 -17.36 5.65 21.66
N TYR A 187 -18.62 5.23 21.66
CA TYR A 187 -19.43 5.25 20.46
C TYR A 187 -19.73 6.67 19.96
N THR A 188 -19.89 7.64 20.86
CA THR A 188 -20.06 9.04 20.50
C THR A 188 -18.81 9.59 19.79
N GLN A 189 -17.61 9.33 20.32
CA GLN A 189 -16.36 9.74 19.69
C GLN A 189 -16.16 9.08 18.32
N MET A 190 -16.50 7.79 18.19
CA MET A 190 -16.44 7.10 16.90
C MET A 190 -17.44 7.68 15.90
N LEU A 191 -18.64 8.06 16.36
CA LEU A 191 -19.66 8.68 15.50
C LEU A 191 -19.21 10.05 14.98
N GLU A 192 -18.58 10.86 15.81
CA GLU A 192 -18.01 12.15 15.41
C GLU A 192 -16.97 11.97 14.31
N GLN A 193 -16.03 11.02 14.47
CA GLN A 193 -15.01 10.72 13.47
C GLN A 193 -15.63 10.26 12.14
N VAL A 194 -16.63 9.39 12.18
CA VAL A 194 -17.32 8.92 10.98
C VAL A 194 -18.05 10.06 10.27
N THR A 195 -18.72 10.94 11.03
CA THR A 195 -19.44 12.09 10.48
C THR A 195 -18.51 13.12 9.85
N GLU A 196 -17.38 13.42 10.48
CA GLU A 196 -16.35 14.30 9.90
C GLU A 196 -15.80 13.73 8.60
N ARG A 197 -15.54 12.42 8.56
CA ARG A 197 -15.05 11.76 7.37
C ARG A 197 -16.07 11.76 6.23
N LEU A 198 -17.34 11.54 6.53
CA LEU A 198 -18.43 11.68 5.57
C LEU A 198 -18.55 13.11 5.01
N ALA A 199 -18.41 14.12 5.86
CA ALA A 199 -18.45 15.52 5.44
C ALA A 199 -17.26 15.89 4.53
N THR A 200 -16.10 15.28 4.73
CA THR A 200 -14.91 15.47 3.88
C THR A 200 -15.08 14.80 2.51
N LEU A 201 -15.68 13.61 2.46
CA LEU A 201 -15.85 12.85 1.22
C LEU A 201 -17.06 13.32 0.38
N SER A 202 -17.97 14.11 0.95
CA SER A 202 -19.18 14.60 0.28
C SER A 202 -19.00 16.01 -0.34
N LYS A 203 -17.81 16.59 -0.23
CA LYS A 203 -17.43 17.86 -0.87
C LYS A 203 -16.82 17.59 -2.25
#